data_5e06370a6991cade69c7031238592626
#
_entry.id   5e06370a6991cade69c7031238592626
#
_cell.length_a   1.000
_cell.length_b   1.000
_cell.length_c   1.000
_cell.angle_alpha   90.00
_cell.angle_beta   90.00
_cell.angle_gamma   90.00
#
_symmetry.space_group_name_H-M   'P 1'
#
loop_
_entity.id
_entity.type
_entity.pdbx_description
1 polymer ?
#
loop_
_entity_poly.entity_id
_entity_poly.type
_entity_poly.pdbx_seq_one_letter_code
_entity_poly.pdbx_strand_id
1 'polypeptide(L)'
;MLVLCAFPLGAFTSPPATNIVLTTMQQELQRATTSLAKTDPAPYYMSYAVTDTDETAVAASNGSVIYSASVDRRQADVMMRVGSVALDNTHGQSRASGITSGLLPLNDDTNAIARVLWQLTDREYEQASAAFLKVKTSNAVRSEEEDKSPDFSSETPQDHLNLVPLHPPSDQQIWEARTRKISAGFLKYPEVYTSYVSFNISADRSYLATSEGTALIRPGAIARLIIQAETRADDGMELMRVESFQAATAAQLPSDADLAVRVDKIAADLKALRAAPAADPYAGPAMLSGRAAAVFFHEVLGHRLEGHRQRDENEGQTFTKKVNQLVLPAFLSVADDPTLKELNGVQLAGHYDFDDEGVPAARVVAVENGVLKNFLMSRMPIKNFSTSNGHGRRQPGLMPTGRQGNLIVTSTNTVKDSELREKFVAEIKKQGKPYGLYFDDIQGGFTLTGRASPQAFQVIPVMVYRLYADGRPDELVRGVDIVGTPLLSLNNIVLT
;
A
#
# COMPACT_ATOMS: atom_id res chain seq x y z
N MET A 1 -48.32 39.38 -41.62
CA MET A 1 -47.88 39.06 -40.19
C MET A 1 -47.70 37.54 -40.14
N LEU A 2 -46.44 37.10 -40.38
CA LEU A 2 -46.05 35.68 -40.34
C LEU A 2 -45.54 35.36 -38.94
N VAL A 3 -46.20 34.42 -38.25
CA VAL A 3 -45.76 33.93 -36.95
C VAL A 3 -44.84 32.72 -37.19
N LEU A 4 -43.55 32.87 -36.95
CA LEU A 4 -42.60 31.75 -36.89
C LEU A 4 -42.73 31.06 -35.52
N CYS A 5 -43.21 29.82 -35.50
CA CYS A 5 -43.11 28.94 -34.36
C CYS A 5 -41.68 28.33 -34.31
N ALA A 6 -40.86 28.71 -33.35
CA ALA A 6 -39.60 28.04 -33.05
C ALA A 6 -39.87 26.80 -32.19
N PHE A 7 -39.58 25.61 -32.70
CA PHE A 7 -39.52 24.37 -31.91
C PHE A 7 -38.20 24.32 -31.17
N PRO A 8 -38.18 23.97 -29.86
CA PRO A 8 -36.93 23.75 -29.16
C PRO A 8 -36.26 22.47 -29.69
N LEU A 9 -35.00 22.57 -30.14
CA LEU A 9 -34.15 21.40 -30.37
C LEU A 9 -33.93 20.72 -29.03
N GLY A 10 -34.53 19.54 -28.84
CA GLY A 10 -34.19 18.64 -27.74
C GLY A 10 -32.72 18.24 -27.86
N ALA A 11 -31.92 18.49 -26.83
CA ALA A 11 -30.60 17.97 -26.75
C ALA A 11 -30.66 16.44 -26.74
N PHE A 12 -30.22 15.81 -27.82
CA PHE A 12 -29.98 14.38 -27.87
C PHE A 12 -28.80 14.12 -26.92
N THR A 13 -29.06 13.64 -25.71
CA THR A 13 -28.04 13.03 -24.88
C THR A 13 -27.61 11.75 -25.58
N SER A 14 -26.37 11.70 -26.05
CA SER A 14 -25.80 10.47 -26.58
C SER A 14 -25.93 9.40 -25.48
N PRO A 15 -26.29 8.14 -25.81
CA PRO A 15 -26.28 7.07 -24.82
C PRO A 15 -24.88 6.96 -24.20
N PRO A 16 -24.78 6.65 -22.93
CA PRO A 16 -23.48 6.49 -22.29
C PRO A 16 -22.63 5.49 -23.07
N ALA A 17 -21.39 5.84 -23.36
CA ALA A 17 -20.48 4.98 -24.11
C ALA A 17 -20.40 3.62 -23.41
N THR A 18 -20.88 2.57 -24.07
CA THR A 18 -20.89 1.21 -23.51
C THR A 18 -19.45 0.72 -23.46
N ASN A 19 -18.92 0.52 -22.25
CA ASN A 19 -17.58 -0.05 -22.09
C ASN A 19 -17.62 -1.57 -22.33
N ILE A 20 -16.96 -2.04 -23.39
CA ILE A 20 -17.02 -3.44 -23.86
C ILE A 20 -16.52 -4.39 -22.75
N VAL A 21 -15.44 -4.06 -22.06
CA VAL A 21 -14.86 -4.92 -21.00
C VAL A 21 -15.88 -5.12 -19.88
N LEU A 22 -16.37 -4.02 -19.28
CA LEU A 22 -17.34 -4.12 -18.18
C LEU A 22 -18.63 -4.80 -18.60
N THR A 23 -19.15 -4.48 -19.79
CA THR A 23 -20.38 -5.10 -20.32
C THR A 23 -20.20 -6.60 -20.49
N THR A 24 -19.06 -7.04 -21.03
CA THR A 24 -18.75 -8.46 -21.18
C THR A 24 -18.61 -9.16 -19.84
N MET A 25 -17.94 -8.50 -18.85
CA MET A 25 -17.86 -9.01 -17.48
C MET A 25 -19.25 -9.23 -16.89
N GLN A 26 -20.14 -8.25 -16.99
CA GLN A 26 -21.50 -8.34 -16.45
C GLN A 26 -22.33 -9.46 -17.12
N GLN A 27 -22.23 -9.60 -18.44
CA GLN A 27 -22.94 -10.64 -19.20
C GLN A 27 -22.44 -12.04 -18.79
N GLU A 28 -21.14 -12.23 -18.73
CA GLU A 28 -20.55 -13.51 -18.35
C GLU A 28 -20.81 -13.86 -16.88
N LEU A 29 -20.76 -12.87 -15.99
CA LEU A 29 -21.09 -13.02 -14.58
C LEU A 29 -22.56 -13.45 -14.40
N GLN A 30 -23.49 -12.84 -15.11
CA GLN A 30 -24.91 -13.22 -15.11
C GLN A 30 -25.12 -14.65 -15.62
N ARG A 31 -24.42 -15.02 -16.72
CA ARG A 31 -24.46 -16.39 -17.26
C ARG A 31 -23.95 -17.40 -16.22
N ALA A 32 -22.77 -17.10 -15.62
CA ALA A 32 -22.14 -17.96 -14.65
C ALA A 32 -23.02 -18.13 -13.39
N THR A 33 -23.54 -17.04 -12.84
CA THR A 33 -24.46 -17.06 -11.69
C THR A 33 -25.68 -17.94 -11.97
N THR A 34 -26.30 -17.80 -13.14
CA THR A 34 -27.48 -18.58 -13.53
C THR A 34 -27.16 -20.07 -13.67
N SER A 35 -26.01 -20.40 -14.24
CA SER A 35 -25.60 -21.78 -14.47
C SER A 35 -25.20 -22.48 -13.17
N LEU A 36 -24.38 -21.83 -12.36
CA LEU A 36 -23.83 -22.37 -11.13
C LEU A 36 -24.81 -22.37 -9.95
N ALA A 37 -25.90 -21.61 -10.04
CA ALA A 37 -26.99 -21.70 -9.04
C ALA A 37 -27.63 -23.10 -8.95
N LYS A 38 -27.40 -23.96 -9.95
CA LYS A 38 -27.94 -25.34 -10.02
C LYS A 38 -26.94 -26.40 -9.52
N THR A 39 -25.75 -26.00 -9.16
CA THR A 39 -24.68 -26.91 -8.68
C THR A 39 -24.75 -27.09 -7.15
N ASP A 40 -24.10 -28.12 -6.65
CA ASP A 40 -23.92 -28.35 -5.21
C ASP A 40 -22.43 -28.58 -4.93
N PRO A 41 -21.78 -27.69 -4.21
CA PRO A 41 -22.29 -26.47 -3.58
C PRO A 41 -22.46 -25.31 -4.56
N ALA A 42 -23.57 -24.56 -4.48
CA ALA A 42 -23.78 -23.37 -5.29
C ALA A 42 -22.96 -22.17 -4.75
N PRO A 43 -22.37 -21.33 -5.62
CA PRO A 43 -21.77 -20.07 -5.19
C PRO A 43 -22.86 -19.11 -4.70
N TYR A 44 -22.62 -18.46 -3.57
CA TYR A 44 -23.49 -17.39 -3.07
C TYR A 44 -22.97 -15.98 -3.44
N TYR A 45 -21.67 -15.86 -3.78
CA TYR A 45 -21.06 -14.62 -4.24
C TYR A 45 -20.02 -14.90 -5.30
N MET A 46 -19.98 -14.06 -6.32
CA MET A 46 -18.93 -14.04 -7.35
C MET A 46 -18.56 -12.60 -7.71
N SER A 47 -17.32 -12.38 -8.04
CA SER A 47 -16.85 -11.11 -8.60
C SER A 47 -15.82 -11.33 -9.71
N TYR A 48 -15.89 -10.48 -10.71
CA TYR A 48 -14.85 -10.32 -11.72
C TYR A 48 -14.18 -8.97 -11.52
N ALA A 49 -12.87 -8.98 -11.44
CA ALA A 49 -12.07 -7.77 -11.47
C ALA A 49 -11.11 -7.84 -12.66
N VAL A 50 -11.06 -6.77 -13.46
CA VAL A 50 -10.10 -6.66 -14.56
C VAL A 50 -9.25 -5.43 -14.33
N THR A 51 -7.96 -5.53 -14.61
CA THR A 51 -7.02 -4.42 -14.58
C THR A 51 -6.35 -4.31 -15.94
N ASP A 52 -6.60 -3.20 -16.64
CA ASP A 52 -5.82 -2.75 -17.79
C ASP A 52 -4.66 -1.93 -17.27
N THR A 53 -3.44 -2.33 -17.60
CA THR A 53 -2.22 -1.63 -17.22
C THR A 53 -1.45 -1.25 -18.47
N ASP A 54 -1.09 0.02 -18.60
CA ASP A 54 -0.10 0.55 -19.53
C ASP A 54 1.09 1.02 -18.71
N GLU A 55 2.21 0.35 -18.83
CA GLU A 55 3.39 0.57 -18.00
C GLU A 55 4.61 0.90 -18.87
N THR A 56 5.30 1.98 -18.55
CA THR A 56 6.64 2.27 -19.07
C THR A 56 7.65 2.25 -17.94
N ALA A 57 8.67 1.43 -18.07
CA ALA A 57 9.74 1.28 -17.10
C ALA A 57 11.11 1.44 -17.75
N VAL A 58 11.97 2.27 -17.17
CA VAL A 58 13.34 2.53 -17.61
C VAL A 58 14.28 2.50 -16.43
N ALA A 59 15.42 1.84 -16.55
CA ALA A 59 16.47 1.90 -15.55
C ALA A 59 17.85 2.13 -16.19
N ALA A 60 18.69 2.87 -15.49
CA ALA A 60 20.05 3.19 -15.91
C ALA A 60 21.03 3.06 -14.73
N SER A 61 22.24 2.67 -15.03
CA SER A 61 23.36 2.56 -14.09
C SER A 61 24.61 3.17 -14.73
N ASN A 62 25.34 3.99 -13.98
CA ASN A 62 26.62 4.57 -14.40
C ASN A 62 26.60 5.19 -15.82
N GLY A 63 25.54 5.89 -16.18
CA GLY A 63 25.36 6.55 -17.46
C GLY A 63 24.92 5.63 -18.61
N SER A 64 24.56 4.38 -18.34
CA SER A 64 24.08 3.42 -19.34
C SER A 64 22.69 2.91 -18.98
N VAL A 65 21.78 2.84 -19.95
CA VAL A 65 20.47 2.20 -19.78
C VAL A 65 20.69 0.68 -19.66
N ILE A 66 20.14 0.10 -18.61
CA ILE A 66 20.23 -1.33 -18.34
C ILE A 66 18.89 -2.05 -18.52
N TYR A 67 17.79 -1.31 -18.54
CA TYR A 67 16.44 -1.81 -18.79
C TYR A 67 15.57 -0.71 -19.38
N SER A 68 14.78 -1.06 -20.40
CA SER A 68 13.78 -0.17 -20.97
C SER A 68 12.69 -1.01 -21.63
N ALA A 69 11.46 -0.83 -21.18
CA ALA A 69 10.29 -1.53 -21.71
C ALA A 69 9.02 -0.69 -21.58
N SER A 70 8.10 -0.89 -22.53
CA SER A 70 6.72 -0.46 -22.43
C SER A 70 5.83 -1.68 -22.63
N VAL A 71 4.88 -1.91 -21.72
CA VAL A 71 4.08 -3.14 -21.67
C VAL A 71 2.63 -2.80 -21.43
N ASP A 72 1.76 -3.28 -22.33
CA ASP A 72 0.33 -3.33 -22.12
C ASP A 72 -0.08 -4.69 -21.58
N ARG A 73 -0.93 -4.70 -20.57
CA ARG A 73 -1.43 -5.94 -19.98
C ARG A 73 -2.88 -5.77 -19.54
N ARG A 74 -3.70 -6.76 -19.82
CA ARG A 74 -5.05 -6.89 -19.27
C ARG A 74 -5.12 -8.19 -18.48
N GLN A 75 -5.31 -8.10 -17.19
CA GLN A 75 -5.45 -9.23 -16.27
C GLN A 75 -6.86 -9.29 -15.71
N ALA A 76 -7.45 -10.48 -15.72
CA ALA A 76 -8.69 -10.77 -15.00
C ALA A 76 -8.42 -11.61 -13.78
N ASP A 77 -9.18 -11.33 -12.73
CA ASP A 77 -9.24 -12.09 -11.49
C ASP A 77 -10.69 -12.46 -11.22
N VAL A 78 -10.95 -13.75 -11.07
CA VAL A 78 -12.26 -14.29 -10.72
C VAL A 78 -12.22 -14.77 -9.28
N MET A 79 -13.11 -14.22 -8.46
CA MET A 79 -13.29 -14.64 -7.07
C MET A 79 -14.65 -15.33 -6.94
N MET A 80 -14.69 -16.43 -6.17
CA MET A 80 -15.92 -17.15 -5.92
C MET A 80 -16.01 -17.58 -4.46
N ARG A 81 -17.20 -17.42 -3.86
CA ARG A 81 -17.49 -17.86 -2.53
C ARG A 81 -18.59 -18.91 -2.55
N VAL A 82 -18.29 -20.07 -1.99
CA VAL A 82 -19.12 -21.26 -1.98
C VAL A 82 -19.39 -21.66 -0.53
N GLY A 83 -20.63 -21.98 -0.23
CA GLY A 83 -21.09 -22.28 1.12
C GLY A 83 -22.10 -21.27 1.60
N SER A 84 -21.78 -20.49 2.61
CA SER A 84 -22.64 -19.41 3.12
C SER A 84 -21.82 -18.24 3.64
N VAL A 85 -22.47 -17.10 3.86
CA VAL A 85 -21.84 -15.93 4.50
C VAL A 85 -21.19 -16.30 5.85
N ALA A 86 -21.79 -17.23 6.60
CA ALA A 86 -21.28 -17.65 7.91
C ALA A 86 -20.04 -18.54 7.81
N LEU A 87 -19.96 -19.40 6.79
CA LEU A 87 -18.84 -20.32 6.58
C LEU A 87 -18.70 -20.63 5.09
N ASP A 88 -17.58 -20.30 4.50
CA ASP A 88 -17.31 -20.50 3.09
C ASP A 88 -15.93 -21.14 2.80
N ASN A 89 -15.63 -21.28 1.51
CA ASN A 89 -14.38 -21.85 1.02
C ASN A 89 -13.12 -21.05 1.37
N THR A 90 -13.24 -19.79 1.82
CA THR A 90 -12.08 -18.93 2.16
C THR A 90 -11.73 -19.01 3.65
N HIS A 91 -12.53 -19.69 4.46
CA HIS A 91 -12.33 -19.83 5.90
C HIS A 91 -10.94 -20.40 6.25
N GLY A 92 -10.12 -19.62 6.95
CA GLY A 92 -8.76 -20.02 7.35
C GLY A 92 -7.77 -20.19 6.19
N GLN A 93 -8.11 -19.74 4.97
CA GLN A 93 -7.25 -19.87 3.80
C GLN A 93 -6.32 -18.67 3.64
N SER A 94 -5.23 -18.88 2.88
CA SER A 94 -4.32 -17.80 2.52
C SER A 94 -4.93 -16.84 1.49
N ARG A 95 -4.41 -15.62 1.39
CA ARG A 95 -4.82 -14.61 0.39
C ARG A 95 -4.65 -15.04 -1.07
N ALA A 96 -3.85 -16.05 -1.34
CA ALA A 96 -3.68 -16.60 -2.69
C ALA A 96 -4.73 -17.66 -3.04
N SER A 97 -5.57 -18.05 -2.08
CA SER A 97 -6.68 -19.01 -2.28
C SER A 97 -7.98 -18.25 -2.54
N GLY A 98 -8.95 -18.88 -3.23
CA GLY A 98 -10.27 -18.31 -3.50
C GLY A 98 -10.27 -17.27 -4.62
N ILE A 99 -9.25 -17.27 -5.50
CA ILE A 99 -9.12 -16.40 -6.64
C ILE A 99 -8.34 -17.10 -7.76
N THR A 100 -8.87 -17.06 -8.97
CA THR A 100 -8.19 -17.55 -10.18
C THR A 100 -7.93 -16.38 -11.13
N SER A 101 -6.68 -16.28 -11.61
CA SER A 101 -6.22 -15.18 -12.44
C SER A 101 -5.81 -15.65 -13.83
N GLY A 102 -5.95 -14.76 -14.82
CA GLY A 102 -5.49 -15.00 -16.18
C GLY A 102 -5.40 -13.72 -17.01
N LEU A 103 -4.66 -13.79 -18.11
CA LEU A 103 -4.57 -12.68 -19.06
C LEU A 103 -5.79 -12.66 -19.99
N LEU A 104 -6.33 -11.49 -20.24
CA LEU A 104 -7.36 -11.24 -21.24
C LEU A 104 -6.74 -10.67 -22.53
N PRO A 105 -7.42 -10.84 -23.68
CA PRO A 105 -7.05 -10.14 -24.90
C PRO A 105 -7.00 -8.63 -24.71
N LEU A 106 -5.99 -7.97 -25.32
CA LEU A 106 -5.84 -6.52 -25.27
C LEU A 106 -6.87 -5.80 -26.17
N ASN A 107 -7.27 -6.45 -27.26
CA ASN A 107 -8.35 -5.96 -28.11
C ASN A 107 -9.72 -6.22 -27.46
N ASP A 108 -10.65 -5.31 -27.66
CA ASP A 108 -12.00 -5.35 -27.10
C ASP A 108 -12.91 -6.33 -27.87
N ASP A 109 -12.48 -7.60 -27.99
CA ASP A 109 -13.28 -8.67 -28.56
C ASP A 109 -14.12 -9.34 -27.48
N THR A 110 -15.42 -9.07 -27.49
CA THR A 110 -16.39 -9.60 -26.53
C THR A 110 -16.32 -11.12 -26.41
N ASN A 111 -16.23 -11.86 -27.55
CA ASN A 111 -16.22 -13.31 -27.53
C ASN A 111 -14.94 -13.87 -26.92
N ALA A 112 -13.79 -13.28 -27.26
CA ALA A 112 -12.51 -13.69 -26.72
C ALA A 112 -12.41 -13.43 -25.22
N ILE A 113 -12.83 -12.24 -24.77
CA ILE A 113 -12.88 -11.88 -23.33
C ILE A 113 -13.83 -12.83 -22.59
N ALA A 114 -15.05 -13.04 -23.09
CA ALA A 114 -16.02 -13.93 -22.44
C ALA A 114 -15.53 -15.37 -22.31
N ARG A 115 -14.83 -15.90 -23.31
CA ARG A 115 -14.27 -17.26 -23.27
C ARG A 115 -13.21 -17.42 -22.17
N VAL A 116 -12.32 -16.44 -22.00
CA VAL A 116 -11.31 -16.49 -20.95
C VAL A 116 -11.96 -16.36 -19.56
N LEU A 117 -12.91 -15.42 -19.40
CA LEU A 117 -13.67 -15.27 -18.15
C LEU A 117 -14.42 -16.57 -17.80
N TRP A 118 -15.05 -17.21 -18.79
CA TRP A 118 -15.71 -18.52 -18.61
C TRP A 118 -14.73 -19.58 -18.10
N GLN A 119 -13.56 -19.70 -18.72
CA GLN A 119 -12.54 -20.68 -18.33
C GLN A 119 -12.00 -20.41 -16.91
N LEU A 120 -11.77 -19.14 -16.56
CA LEU A 120 -11.33 -18.77 -15.20
C LEU A 120 -12.43 -19.07 -14.17
N THR A 121 -13.69 -18.82 -14.52
CA THR A 121 -14.85 -19.11 -13.66
C THR A 121 -15.00 -20.62 -13.39
N ASP A 122 -14.87 -21.44 -14.43
CA ASP A 122 -14.94 -22.90 -14.29
C ASP A 122 -13.86 -23.44 -13.37
N ARG A 123 -12.61 -22.98 -13.58
CA ARG A 123 -11.47 -23.33 -12.74
C ARG A 123 -11.64 -22.88 -11.29
N GLU A 124 -12.12 -21.64 -11.08
CA GLU A 124 -12.34 -21.12 -9.73
C GLU A 124 -13.45 -21.88 -9.02
N TYR A 125 -14.52 -22.26 -9.72
CA TYR A 125 -15.58 -23.08 -9.14
C TYR A 125 -15.07 -24.42 -8.65
N GLU A 126 -14.23 -25.12 -9.43
CA GLU A 126 -13.61 -26.39 -9.01
C GLU A 126 -12.72 -26.20 -7.76
N GLN A 127 -11.91 -25.15 -7.74
CA GLN A 127 -11.02 -24.87 -6.61
C GLN A 127 -11.81 -24.48 -5.35
N ALA A 128 -12.79 -23.59 -5.48
CA ALA A 128 -13.63 -23.14 -4.37
C ALA A 128 -14.45 -24.29 -3.77
N SER A 129 -15.01 -25.17 -4.62
CA SER A 129 -15.76 -26.34 -4.17
C SER A 129 -14.89 -27.33 -3.41
N ALA A 130 -13.68 -27.60 -3.92
CA ALA A 130 -12.70 -28.45 -3.25
C ALA A 130 -12.22 -27.85 -1.92
N ALA A 131 -11.99 -26.53 -1.88
CA ALA A 131 -11.60 -25.82 -0.67
C ALA A 131 -12.73 -25.85 0.38
N PHE A 132 -13.98 -25.66 -0.02
CA PHE A 132 -15.12 -25.72 0.88
C PHE A 132 -15.29 -27.12 1.52
N LEU A 133 -15.06 -28.19 0.76
CA LEU A 133 -15.09 -29.54 1.31
C LEU A 133 -14.01 -29.72 2.40
N LYS A 134 -12.81 -29.19 2.19
CA LYS A 134 -11.74 -29.19 3.22
C LYS A 134 -12.14 -28.38 4.45
N VAL A 135 -12.71 -27.19 4.28
CA VAL A 135 -13.21 -26.35 5.38
C VAL A 135 -14.25 -27.11 6.21
N LYS A 136 -15.25 -27.71 5.56
CA LYS A 136 -16.28 -28.54 6.25
C LYS A 136 -15.66 -29.69 7.05
N THR A 137 -14.69 -30.38 6.47
CA THR A 137 -14.02 -31.51 7.13
C THR A 137 -13.18 -31.05 8.32
N SER A 138 -12.44 -29.94 8.15
CA SER A 138 -11.61 -29.37 9.22
C SER A 138 -12.46 -28.87 10.39
N ASN A 139 -13.56 -28.16 10.12
CA ASN A 139 -14.47 -27.66 11.16
C ASN A 139 -15.14 -28.77 11.97
N ALA A 140 -15.36 -29.95 11.38
CA ALA A 140 -15.94 -31.09 12.08
C ALA A 140 -15.01 -31.70 13.15
N VAL A 141 -13.70 -31.40 13.09
CA VAL A 141 -12.66 -31.98 13.97
C VAL A 141 -11.93 -30.92 14.83
N ARG A 142 -12.11 -29.62 14.54
CA ARG A 142 -11.46 -28.54 15.32
C ARG A 142 -12.18 -28.26 16.64
N SER A 143 -11.39 -27.80 17.62
CA SER A 143 -11.92 -27.13 18.80
C SER A 143 -12.61 -25.81 18.38
N GLU A 144 -13.58 -25.39 19.18
CA GLU A 144 -14.35 -24.18 18.94
C GLU A 144 -13.45 -22.93 18.78
N GLU A 145 -13.62 -22.18 17.67
CA GLU A 145 -12.86 -20.96 17.42
C GLU A 145 -13.27 -19.85 18.39
N GLU A 146 -12.30 -19.00 18.78
CA GLU A 146 -12.55 -17.85 19.64
C GLU A 146 -13.34 -16.75 18.91
N ASP A 147 -13.12 -16.58 17.58
CA ASP A 147 -13.83 -15.66 16.72
C ASP A 147 -14.85 -16.39 15.84
N LYS A 148 -16.12 -16.18 16.13
CA LYS A 148 -17.26 -16.78 15.41
C LYS A 148 -17.87 -15.81 14.38
N SER A 149 -17.13 -14.79 13.95
CA SER A 149 -17.60 -13.87 12.92
C SER A 149 -17.82 -14.61 11.60
N PRO A 150 -18.80 -14.19 10.78
CA PRO A 150 -18.98 -14.76 9.46
C PRO A 150 -17.75 -14.55 8.57
N ASP A 151 -17.62 -15.32 7.51
CA ASP A 151 -16.47 -15.22 6.58
C ASP A 151 -16.59 -14.04 5.62
N PHE A 152 -17.82 -13.51 5.45
CA PHE A 152 -18.06 -12.41 4.52
C PHE A 152 -19.17 -11.48 5.00
N SER A 153 -19.10 -10.20 4.60
CA SER A 153 -20.19 -9.23 4.79
C SER A 153 -20.86 -8.90 3.48
N SER A 154 -22.19 -8.75 3.50
CA SER A 154 -22.94 -8.18 2.37
C SER A 154 -22.85 -6.66 2.42
N GLU A 155 -22.61 -6.04 1.25
CA GLU A 155 -22.49 -4.58 1.13
C GLU A 155 -23.48 -4.06 0.09
N THR A 156 -23.81 -2.77 0.20
CA THR A 156 -24.70 -2.11 -0.76
C THR A 156 -24.02 -2.02 -2.13
N PRO A 157 -24.64 -2.51 -3.22
CA PRO A 157 -24.08 -2.40 -4.56
C PRO A 157 -23.80 -0.95 -4.96
N GLN A 158 -22.72 -0.73 -5.69
CA GLN A 158 -22.28 0.57 -6.18
C GLN A 158 -22.23 0.57 -7.71
N ASP A 159 -22.64 1.68 -8.31
CA ASP A 159 -22.51 1.92 -9.75
C ASP A 159 -21.75 3.24 -9.95
N HIS A 160 -20.49 3.13 -10.40
CA HIS A 160 -19.63 4.28 -10.63
C HIS A 160 -18.69 4.04 -11.81
N LEU A 161 -18.95 4.73 -12.91
CA LEU A 161 -18.21 4.57 -14.17
C LEU A 161 -17.37 5.81 -14.45
N ASN A 162 -16.12 5.80 -14.02
CA ASN A 162 -15.16 6.86 -14.32
C ASN A 162 -14.43 6.52 -15.63
N LEU A 163 -14.89 7.10 -16.74
CA LEU A 163 -14.37 6.88 -18.09
C LEU A 163 -13.33 7.93 -18.51
N VAL A 164 -12.76 8.67 -17.58
CA VAL A 164 -11.68 9.61 -17.90
C VAL A 164 -10.58 8.85 -18.66
N PRO A 165 -10.10 9.38 -19.81
CA PRO A 165 -8.98 8.79 -20.53
C PRO A 165 -7.78 8.61 -19.60
N LEU A 166 -7.12 7.46 -19.71
CA LEU A 166 -5.83 7.29 -19.05
C LEU A 166 -4.85 8.30 -19.67
N HIS A 167 -4.00 8.88 -18.84
CA HIS A 167 -2.92 9.71 -19.35
C HIS A 167 -2.04 8.83 -20.24
N PRO A 168 -1.63 9.34 -21.44
CA PRO A 168 -0.77 8.56 -22.31
C PRO A 168 0.51 8.21 -21.53
N PRO A 169 1.09 7.04 -21.79
CA PRO A 169 2.36 6.68 -21.20
C PRO A 169 3.41 7.76 -21.51
N SER A 170 4.32 7.93 -20.61
CA SER A 170 5.42 8.87 -20.80
C SER A 170 6.32 8.41 -21.95
N ASP A 171 6.83 9.34 -22.75
CA ASP A 171 7.76 9.00 -23.83
C ASP A 171 8.98 8.23 -23.27
N GLN A 172 9.08 6.97 -23.60
CA GLN A 172 10.12 6.05 -23.16
C GLN A 172 11.53 6.59 -23.49
N GLN A 173 11.71 7.16 -24.69
CA GLN A 173 13.02 7.68 -25.14
C GLN A 173 13.46 8.90 -24.31
N ILE A 174 12.53 9.75 -23.93
CA ILE A 174 12.80 10.88 -23.03
C ILE A 174 13.34 10.37 -21.69
N TRP A 175 12.70 9.32 -21.14
CA TRP A 175 13.12 8.77 -19.85
C TRP A 175 14.40 7.94 -19.94
N GLU A 176 14.68 7.29 -21.05
CA GLU A 176 16.01 6.70 -21.30
C GLU A 176 17.11 7.76 -21.25
N ALA A 177 16.90 8.90 -21.92
CA ALA A 177 17.88 9.99 -21.90
C ALA A 177 18.02 10.59 -20.50
N ARG A 178 16.90 10.82 -19.77
CA ARG A 178 16.92 11.40 -18.43
C ARG A 178 17.58 10.46 -17.40
N THR A 179 17.19 9.19 -17.32
CA THR A 179 17.77 8.23 -16.37
C THR A 179 19.25 8.00 -16.63
N ARG A 180 19.67 7.94 -17.92
CA ARG A 180 21.08 7.88 -18.32
C ARG A 180 21.85 9.11 -17.79
N LYS A 181 21.32 10.31 -18.01
CA LYS A 181 21.92 11.58 -17.55
C LYS A 181 22.04 11.64 -16.04
N ILE A 182 20.99 11.25 -15.31
CA ILE A 182 21.00 11.26 -13.84
C ILE A 182 22.03 10.27 -13.30
N SER A 183 22.04 9.02 -13.79
CA SER A 183 22.99 8.02 -13.34
C SER A 183 24.45 8.35 -13.70
N ALA A 184 24.68 9.01 -14.86
CA ALA A 184 26.00 9.53 -15.23
C ALA A 184 26.52 10.62 -14.27
N GLY A 185 25.63 11.33 -13.58
CA GLY A 185 25.99 12.33 -12.57
C GLY A 185 26.84 11.76 -11.43
N PHE A 186 26.77 10.45 -11.17
CA PHE A 186 27.58 9.80 -10.15
C PHE A 186 29.03 9.48 -10.61
N LEU A 187 29.31 9.46 -11.90
CA LEU A 187 30.66 9.13 -12.44
C LEU A 187 31.76 10.11 -11.99
N LYS A 188 31.39 11.31 -11.55
CA LYS A 188 32.35 12.28 -11.01
C LYS A 188 32.75 12.02 -9.55
N TYR A 189 32.14 11.01 -8.90
CA TYR A 189 32.37 10.63 -7.51
C TYR A 189 32.99 9.23 -7.45
N PRO A 190 34.32 9.12 -7.36
CA PRO A 190 35.02 7.82 -7.42
C PRO A 190 34.71 6.90 -6.24
N GLU A 191 34.22 7.44 -5.13
CA GLU A 191 33.76 6.67 -3.98
C GLU A 191 32.42 5.96 -4.20
N VAL A 192 31.62 6.41 -5.18
CA VAL A 192 30.37 5.75 -5.57
C VAL A 192 30.68 4.70 -6.62
N TYR A 193 30.61 3.42 -6.28
CA TYR A 193 30.97 2.36 -7.20
C TYR A 193 29.79 1.79 -7.99
N THR A 194 28.55 2.02 -7.53
CA THR A 194 27.36 1.71 -8.33
C THR A 194 26.27 2.76 -8.13
N SER A 195 25.51 2.99 -9.18
CA SER A 195 24.29 3.81 -9.13
C SER A 195 23.16 3.10 -9.87
N TYR A 196 21.95 3.27 -9.39
CA TYR A 196 20.74 2.75 -10.02
C TYR A 196 19.70 3.86 -10.04
N VAL A 197 19.25 4.22 -11.24
CA VAL A 197 18.20 5.20 -11.43
C VAL A 197 17.09 4.54 -12.22
N SER A 198 15.90 4.45 -11.62
CA SER A 198 14.74 3.85 -12.27
C SER A 198 13.58 4.83 -12.35
N PHE A 199 12.95 4.85 -13.49
CA PHE A 199 11.68 5.50 -13.73
C PHE A 199 10.65 4.43 -14.06
N ASN A 200 9.47 4.56 -13.46
CA ASN A 200 8.29 3.75 -13.80
C ASN A 200 7.07 4.67 -13.82
N ILE A 201 6.25 4.52 -14.84
CA ILE A 201 4.89 5.06 -14.86
C ILE A 201 3.93 3.95 -15.20
N SER A 202 2.89 3.78 -14.38
CA SER A 202 1.78 2.89 -14.62
C SER A 202 0.51 3.73 -14.74
N ALA A 203 -0.26 3.50 -15.79
CA ALA A 203 -1.60 4.02 -15.96
C ALA A 203 -2.55 2.82 -15.98
N ASP A 204 -3.40 2.73 -14.96
CA ASP A 204 -4.27 1.59 -14.76
C ASP A 204 -5.73 1.97 -14.92
N ARG A 205 -6.52 1.07 -15.50
CA ARG A 205 -7.99 1.11 -15.44
C ARG A 205 -8.48 -0.17 -14.79
N SER A 206 -9.06 -0.03 -13.62
CA SER A 206 -9.63 -1.14 -12.88
C SER A 206 -11.13 -1.22 -13.09
N TYR A 207 -11.62 -2.42 -13.38
CA TYR A 207 -13.03 -2.76 -13.53
C TYR A 207 -13.42 -3.74 -12.43
N LEU A 208 -14.61 -3.59 -11.89
CA LEU A 208 -15.20 -4.54 -10.94
C LEU A 208 -16.65 -4.79 -11.30
N ALA A 209 -17.05 -6.07 -11.37
CA ALA A 209 -18.43 -6.49 -11.46
C ALA A 209 -18.68 -7.58 -10.41
N THR A 210 -19.78 -7.48 -9.64
CA THR A 210 -20.12 -8.46 -8.62
C THR A 210 -21.52 -9.03 -8.82
N SER A 211 -21.75 -10.23 -8.33
CA SER A 211 -23.06 -10.89 -8.35
C SER A 211 -24.12 -10.16 -7.49
N GLU A 212 -23.71 -9.27 -6.60
CA GLU A 212 -24.60 -8.39 -5.84
C GLU A 212 -25.06 -7.16 -6.64
N GLY A 213 -24.43 -6.87 -7.79
CA GLY A 213 -24.79 -5.76 -8.68
C GLY A 213 -23.83 -4.57 -8.69
N THR A 214 -22.71 -4.63 -7.98
CA THR A 214 -21.67 -3.58 -8.08
C THR A 214 -21.06 -3.57 -9.47
N ALA A 215 -20.91 -2.35 -10.06
CA ALA A 215 -20.29 -2.09 -11.35
C ALA A 215 -19.39 -0.85 -11.26
N LEU A 216 -18.07 -1.02 -11.32
CA LEU A 216 -17.12 0.08 -11.17
C LEU A 216 -16.14 0.12 -12.33
N ILE A 217 -15.78 1.35 -12.76
CA ILE A 217 -14.60 1.65 -13.57
C ILE A 217 -13.82 2.76 -12.85
N ARG A 218 -12.57 2.49 -12.54
CA ARG A 218 -11.70 3.42 -11.79
C ARG A 218 -10.37 3.57 -12.52
N PRO A 219 -10.04 4.78 -13.00
CA PRO A 219 -8.70 5.06 -13.52
C PRO A 219 -7.74 5.33 -12.37
N GLY A 220 -6.47 4.99 -12.57
CA GLY A 220 -5.36 5.32 -11.67
C GLY A 220 -4.11 5.60 -12.49
N ALA A 221 -3.22 6.42 -11.98
CA ALA A 221 -1.89 6.59 -12.55
C ALA A 221 -0.89 6.94 -11.45
N ILE A 222 0.33 6.43 -11.57
CA ILE A 222 1.44 6.77 -10.70
C ILE A 222 2.74 6.77 -11.49
N ALA A 223 3.46 7.88 -11.41
CA ALA A 223 4.82 8.00 -11.90
C ALA A 223 5.78 7.97 -10.71
N ARG A 224 6.82 7.15 -10.78
CA ARG A 224 7.83 7.00 -9.73
C ARG A 224 9.23 7.10 -10.31
N LEU A 225 10.09 7.87 -9.64
CA LEU A 225 11.51 7.97 -9.94
C LEU A 225 12.30 7.62 -8.67
N ILE A 226 13.23 6.66 -8.78
CA ILE A 226 14.11 6.26 -7.69
C ILE A 226 15.55 6.53 -8.13
N ILE A 227 16.33 7.16 -7.26
CA ILE A 227 17.76 7.37 -7.42
C ILE A 227 18.44 6.68 -6.24
N GLN A 228 19.25 5.68 -6.52
CA GLN A 228 20.02 4.92 -5.53
C GLN A 228 21.50 4.95 -5.91
N ALA A 229 22.35 5.04 -4.91
CA ALA A 229 23.78 4.87 -5.10
C ALA A 229 24.38 4.16 -3.87
N GLU A 230 25.51 3.48 -4.12
CA GLU A 230 26.15 2.63 -3.12
C GLU A 230 27.65 2.88 -3.05
N THR A 231 28.22 2.69 -1.86
CA THR A 231 29.63 2.69 -1.57
C THR A 231 29.96 1.63 -0.52
N ARG A 232 31.22 1.46 -0.21
CA ARG A 232 31.68 0.56 0.84
C ARG A 232 32.65 1.27 1.78
N ALA A 233 32.44 1.13 3.08
CA ALA A 233 33.40 1.58 4.07
C ALA A 233 34.67 0.73 4.08
N ASP A 234 35.74 1.24 4.70
CA ASP A 234 37.05 0.56 4.71
C ASP A 234 37.03 -0.77 5.50
N ASP A 235 36.06 -0.94 6.41
CA ASP A 235 35.82 -2.19 7.14
C ASP A 235 34.94 -3.20 6.36
N GLY A 236 34.56 -2.88 5.11
CA GLY A 236 33.77 -3.73 4.24
C GLY A 236 32.26 -3.55 4.35
N MET A 237 31.74 -2.67 5.23
CA MET A 237 30.31 -2.41 5.33
C MET A 237 29.78 -1.73 4.06
N GLU A 238 28.77 -2.32 3.47
CA GLU A 238 28.06 -1.72 2.34
C GLU A 238 27.14 -0.59 2.82
N LEU A 239 27.16 0.51 2.10
CA LEU A 239 26.45 1.74 2.44
C LEU A 239 25.65 2.19 1.23
N MET A 240 24.39 2.53 1.45
CA MET A 240 23.46 2.92 0.41
C MET A 240 22.74 4.23 0.77
N ARG A 241 22.45 5.02 -0.26
CA ARG A 241 21.52 6.15 -0.18
C ARG A 241 20.47 6.02 -1.29
N VAL A 242 19.23 6.33 -0.94
CA VAL A 242 18.11 6.31 -1.86
C VAL A 242 17.26 7.57 -1.72
N GLU A 243 16.85 8.11 -2.85
CA GLU A 243 15.81 9.15 -2.94
C GLU A 243 14.69 8.62 -3.84
N SER A 244 13.46 8.84 -3.44
CA SER A 244 12.30 8.43 -4.24
C SER A 244 11.33 9.60 -4.40
N PHE A 245 10.79 9.72 -5.60
CA PHE A 245 9.81 10.74 -5.97
C PHE A 245 8.62 10.05 -6.60
N GLN A 246 7.42 10.51 -6.29
CA GLN A 246 6.20 10.03 -6.91
C GLN A 246 5.25 11.17 -7.22
N ALA A 247 4.44 10.99 -8.27
CA ALA A 247 3.44 11.94 -8.71
C ALA A 247 2.35 11.23 -9.53
N ALA A 248 1.23 11.89 -9.77
CA ALA A 248 0.18 11.33 -10.64
C ALA A 248 0.63 11.28 -12.11
N THR A 249 1.53 12.16 -12.53
CA THR A 249 2.06 12.21 -13.91
C THR A 249 3.58 12.39 -13.92
N ALA A 250 4.22 11.97 -14.99
CA ALA A 250 5.66 12.14 -15.18
C ALA A 250 6.11 13.61 -15.21
N ALA A 251 5.23 14.52 -15.66
CA ALA A 251 5.52 15.96 -15.72
C ALA A 251 5.61 16.63 -14.35
N GLN A 252 5.01 16.02 -13.32
CA GLN A 252 5.04 16.52 -11.94
C GLN A 252 6.27 16.04 -11.15
N LEU A 253 7.07 15.13 -11.70
CA LEU A 253 8.35 14.73 -11.09
C LEU A 253 9.37 15.88 -11.14
N PRO A 254 10.37 15.88 -10.22
CA PRO A 254 11.34 16.96 -10.14
C PRO A 254 12.08 17.24 -11.44
N SER A 255 12.49 18.48 -11.64
CA SER A 255 13.27 18.90 -12.81
C SER A 255 14.66 18.25 -12.83
N ASP A 256 15.31 18.22 -14.01
CA ASP A 256 16.69 17.73 -14.14
C ASP A 256 17.68 18.50 -13.26
N ALA A 257 17.44 19.80 -13.03
CA ALA A 257 18.28 20.61 -12.15
C ALA A 257 18.13 20.20 -10.67
N ASP A 258 16.89 19.97 -10.21
CA ASP A 258 16.63 19.49 -8.86
C ASP A 258 17.21 18.08 -8.64
N LEU A 259 17.08 17.21 -9.65
CA LEU A 259 17.62 15.85 -9.59
C LEU A 259 19.17 15.84 -9.56
N ALA A 260 19.83 16.78 -10.26
CA ALA A 260 21.28 16.93 -10.18
C ALA A 260 21.73 17.30 -8.74
N VAL A 261 21.01 18.21 -8.08
CA VAL A 261 21.27 18.55 -6.67
C VAL A 261 21.12 17.35 -5.76
N ARG A 262 20.11 16.47 -6.02
CA ARG A 262 19.91 15.25 -5.25
C ARG A 262 21.03 14.23 -5.46
N VAL A 263 21.52 14.08 -6.69
CA VAL A 263 22.70 13.24 -7.00
C VAL A 263 23.91 13.70 -6.20
N ASP A 264 24.19 15.01 -6.21
CA ASP A 264 25.32 15.58 -5.47
C ASP A 264 25.17 15.37 -3.96
N LYS A 265 23.96 15.53 -3.42
CA LYS A 265 23.67 15.26 -2.02
C LYS A 265 23.88 13.78 -1.66
N ILE A 266 23.34 12.85 -2.45
CA ILE A 266 23.51 11.41 -2.25
C ILE A 266 25.01 11.04 -2.19
N ALA A 267 25.80 11.55 -3.14
CA ALA A 267 27.23 11.29 -3.17
C ALA A 267 27.98 11.88 -1.94
N ALA A 268 27.60 13.08 -1.51
CA ALA A 268 28.15 13.71 -0.31
C ALA A 268 27.78 12.91 0.96
N ASP A 269 26.55 12.46 1.08
CA ASP A 269 26.08 11.62 2.19
C ASP A 269 26.84 10.28 2.24
N LEU A 270 27.03 9.62 1.09
CA LEU A 270 27.79 8.35 1.00
C LEU A 270 29.26 8.55 1.40
N LYS A 271 29.89 9.65 0.97
CA LYS A 271 31.24 10.00 1.38
C LYS A 271 31.33 10.22 2.89
N ALA A 272 30.37 10.90 3.49
CA ALA A 272 30.30 11.12 4.93
C ALA A 272 30.07 9.81 5.69
N LEU A 273 29.15 8.98 5.25
CA LEU A 273 28.86 7.66 5.82
C LEU A 273 30.09 6.73 5.77
N ARG A 274 30.85 6.76 4.68
CA ARG A 274 32.08 5.97 4.55
C ARG A 274 33.12 6.30 5.63
N ALA A 275 33.22 7.57 6.01
CA ALA A 275 34.13 8.05 7.04
C ALA A 275 33.54 7.93 8.46
N ALA A 276 32.23 7.73 8.61
CA ALA A 276 31.55 7.68 9.89
C ALA A 276 31.94 6.44 10.68
N PRO A 277 32.05 6.52 12.03
CA PRO A 277 32.26 5.34 12.87
C PRO A 277 31.03 4.43 12.85
N ALA A 278 31.26 3.13 13.00
CA ALA A 278 30.21 2.18 13.30
C ALA A 278 29.57 2.48 14.65
N ALA A 279 28.25 2.35 14.75
CA ALA A 279 27.55 2.54 16.01
C ALA A 279 27.68 1.32 16.92
N ASP A 280 27.78 1.57 18.22
CA ASP A 280 27.64 0.53 19.23
C ASP A 280 26.16 0.24 19.50
N PRO A 281 25.82 -0.97 20.00
CA PRO A 281 24.46 -1.25 20.48
C PRO A 281 23.99 -0.20 21.48
N TYR A 282 22.81 0.33 21.27
CA TYR A 282 22.29 1.44 22.04
C TYR A 282 20.84 1.21 22.51
N ALA A 283 20.58 1.55 23.77
CA ALA A 283 19.23 1.65 24.31
C ALA A 283 19.10 2.99 25.06
N GLY A 284 18.22 3.85 24.61
CA GLY A 284 18.03 5.19 25.16
C GLY A 284 17.14 6.06 24.29
N PRO A 285 17.15 7.40 24.51
CA PRO A 285 16.32 8.33 23.76
C PRO A 285 16.60 8.32 22.27
N ALA A 286 15.54 8.37 21.49
CA ALA A 286 15.57 8.46 20.03
C ALA A 286 14.69 9.63 19.57
N MET A 287 15.13 10.36 18.55
CA MET A 287 14.36 11.36 17.83
C MET A 287 14.26 10.93 16.36
N LEU A 288 13.07 11.00 15.78
CA LEU A 288 12.81 10.60 14.41
C LEU A 288 12.37 11.83 13.60
N SER A 289 12.93 12.00 12.39
CA SER A 289 12.43 12.97 11.41
C SER A 289 11.01 12.60 10.95
N GLY A 290 10.34 13.45 10.19
CA GLY A 290 9.00 13.17 9.66
C GLY A 290 8.94 11.87 8.85
N ARG A 291 9.91 11.64 7.94
CA ARG A 291 9.99 10.42 7.13
C ARG A 291 10.28 9.18 7.99
N ALA A 292 11.19 9.31 8.93
CA ALA A 292 11.52 8.23 9.87
C ALA A 292 10.33 7.87 10.76
N ALA A 293 9.61 8.87 11.28
CA ALA A 293 8.40 8.68 12.06
C ALA A 293 7.28 8.02 11.23
N ALA A 294 7.10 8.42 9.97
CA ALA A 294 6.10 7.83 9.08
C ALA A 294 6.31 6.33 8.87
N VAL A 295 7.54 5.91 8.55
CA VAL A 295 7.88 4.48 8.41
C VAL A 295 7.75 3.75 9.74
N PHE A 296 8.16 4.36 10.84
CA PHE A 296 7.99 3.79 12.17
C PHE A 296 6.51 3.49 12.48
N PHE A 297 5.60 4.46 12.29
CA PHE A 297 4.17 4.23 12.51
C PHE A 297 3.57 3.22 11.55
N HIS A 298 4.01 3.20 10.28
CA HIS A 298 3.58 2.20 9.30
C HIS A 298 3.88 0.78 9.77
N GLU A 299 5.13 0.50 10.17
CA GLU A 299 5.57 -0.83 10.56
C GLU A 299 5.09 -1.24 11.96
N VAL A 300 5.15 -0.31 12.91
CA VAL A 300 4.88 -0.64 14.32
C VAL A 300 3.39 -0.70 14.61
N LEU A 301 2.59 0.17 13.98
CA LEU A 301 1.16 0.30 14.22
C LEU A 301 0.32 -0.11 13.01
N GLY A 302 0.59 0.45 11.84
CA GLY A 302 -0.28 0.37 10.66
C GLY A 302 -0.63 -1.06 10.27
N HIS A 303 0.34 -1.94 10.11
CA HIS A 303 0.09 -3.35 9.79
C HIS A 303 -0.70 -4.09 10.86
N ARG A 304 -0.68 -3.64 12.11
CA ARG A 304 -1.44 -4.24 13.21
C ARG A 304 -2.85 -3.72 13.33
N LEU A 305 -3.18 -2.65 12.58
CA LEU A 305 -4.55 -2.15 12.41
C LEU A 305 -5.30 -2.88 11.30
N GLU A 306 -4.64 -3.71 10.49
CA GLU A 306 -5.27 -4.51 9.44
C GLU A 306 -6.17 -5.58 10.07
N GLY A 307 -7.48 -5.49 9.82
CA GLY A 307 -8.51 -6.28 10.53
C GLY A 307 -8.34 -7.79 10.40
N HIS A 308 -8.04 -8.30 9.20
CA HIS A 308 -7.86 -9.72 8.95
C HIS A 308 -6.82 -10.38 9.87
N ARG A 309 -5.78 -9.66 10.30
CA ARG A 309 -4.74 -10.16 11.21
C ARG A 309 -5.25 -10.42 12.63
N GLN A 310 -6.41 -9.87 12.98
CA GLN A 310 -7.00 -10.09 14.31
C GLN A 310 -7.73 -11.44 14.39
N ARG A 311 -8.09 -12.02 13.26
CA ARG A 311 -8.78 -13.31 13.13
C ARG A 311 -7.86 -14.45 12.73
N ASP A 312 -6.85 -14.19 11.89
CA ASP A 312 -5.93 -15.22 11.39
C ASP A 312 -5.14 -15.85 12.54
N GLU A 313 -5.27 -17.17 12.71
CA GLU A 313 -4.58 -17.93 13.75
C GLU A 313 -3.05 -17.97 13.58
N ASN A 314 -2.55 -17.72 12.38
CA ASN A 314 -1.12 -17.65 12.09
C ASN A 314 -0.53 -16.27 12.43
N GLU A 315 -1.37 -15.28 12.68
CA GLU A 315 -0.97 -13.93 13.06
C GLU A 315 -0.86 -13.79 14.59
N GLY A 316 -0.04 -12.83 15.03
CA GLY A 316 0.21 -12.60 16.46
C GLY A 316 -0.94 -11.95 17.21
N GLN A 317 -1.95 -11.43 16.50
CA GLN A 317 -3.17 -10.83 17.05
C GLN A 317 -2.89 -9.77 18.14
N THR A 318 -1.87 -8.92 17.93
CA THR A 318 -1.34 -7.99 18.93
C THR A 318 -2.41 -7.08 19.55
N PHE A 319 -3.39 -6.66 18.77
CA PHE A 319 -4.42 -5.72 19.18
C PHE A 319 -5.81 -6.31 19.39
N THR A 320 -6.01 -7.59 19.15
CA THR A 320 -7.33 -8.26 19.24
C THR A 320 -8.04 -8.01 20.59
N LYS A 321 -7.26 -8.03 21.69
CA LYS A 321 -7.77 -7.80 23.07
C LYS A 321 -7.53 -6.37 23.56
N LYS A 322 -7.21 -5.43 22.66
CA LYS A 322 -6.88 -4.03 23.01
C LYS A 322 -7.93 -3.01 22.60
N VAL A 323 -9.02 -3.44 21.98
CA VAL A 323 -10.13 -2.55 21.63
C VAL A 323 -10.65 -1.85 22.90
N ASN A 324 -10.82 -0.53 22.82
CA ASN A 324 -11.14 0.37 23.93
C ASN A 324 -10.09 0.46 25.05
N GLN A 325 -8.85 0.07 24.78
CA GLN A 325 -7.70 0.24 25.68
C GLN A 325 -6.66 1.18 25.07
N LEU A 326 -5.80 1.75 25.92
CA LEU A 326 -4.66 2.54 25.47
C LEU A 326 -3.64 1.64 24.75
N VAL A 327 -3.25 2.08 23.54
CA VAL A 327 -2.19 1.49 22.71
C VAL A 327 -1.13 2.51 22.35
N LEU A 328 -1.44 3.80 22.55
CA LEU A 328 -0.58 4.96 22.34
C LEU A 328 -0.71 5.92 23.52
N PRO A 329 0.21 6.87 23.73
CA PRO A 329 0.02 8.00 24.62
C PRO A 329 -1.26 8.78 24.28
N ALA A 330 -1.95 9.29 25.28
CA ALA A 330 -3.26 9.95 25.13
C ALA A 330 -3.22 11.22 24.24
N PHE A 331 -2.05 11.79 23.99
CA PHE A 331 -1.90 12.95 23.11
C PHE A 331 -1.83 12.58 21.62
N LEU A 332 -1.82 11.29 21.27
CA LEU A 332 -1.77 10.80 19.90
C LEU A 332 -3.11 10.24 19.43
N SER A 333 -3.49 10.57 18.22
CA SER A 333 -4.61 9.96 17.52
C SER A 333 -4.18 9.53 16.13
N VAL A 334 -4.78 8.45 15.61
CA VAL A 334 -4.44 7.89 14.30
C VAL A 334 -5.72 7.61 13.52
N ALA A 335 -5.76 8.13 12.31
CA ALA A 335 -6.81 7.82 11.35
C ALA A 335 -6.19 7.30 10.04
N ASP A 336 -6.89 6.41 9.35
CA ASP A 336 -6.63 6.13 7.94
C ASP A 336 -7.70 6.81 7.10
N ASP A 337 -7.28 7.63 6.12
CA ASP A 337 -8.20 8.44 5.34
C ASP A 337 -7.89 8.36 3.84
N PRO A 338 -8.39 7.34 3.15
CA PRO A 338 -8.21 7.21 1.70
C PRO A 338 -8.98 8.25 0.88
N THR A 339 -9.86 9.06 1.50
CA THR A 339 -10.59 10.11 0.78
C THR A 339 -9.74 11.36 0.53
N LEU A 340 -8.63 11.51 1.24
CA LEU A 340 -7.71 12.65 1.09
C LEU A 340 -6.80 12.45 -0.13
N LYS A 341 -6.78 13.47 -1.00
CA LYS A 341 -5.88 13.55 -2.18
C LYS A 341 -4.56 14.23 -1.87
N GLU A 342 -4.57 15.09 -0.86
CA GLU A 342 -3.42 15.93 -0.50
C GLU A 342 -3.41 16.20 1.00
N LEU A 343 -2.23 16.33 1.59
CA LEU A 343 -2.01 16.81 2.95
C LEU A 343 -0.81 17.76 2.97
N ASN A 344 -1.03 18.98 3.45
CA ASN A 344 0.01 20.03 3.56
C ASN A 344 0.80 20.28 2.26
N GLY A 345 0.13 20.29 1.11
CA GLY A 345 0.75 20.49 -0.20
C GLY A 345 1.42 19.25 -0.80
N VAL A 346 1.33 18.09 -0.14
CA VAL A 346 1.87 16.82 -0.61
C VAL A 346 0.74 15.93 -1.14
N GLN A 347 0.83 15.50 -2.40
CA GLN A 347 -0.10 14.53 -2.97
C GLN A 347 0.04 13.18 -2.28
N LEU A 348 -1.09 12.59 -1.92
CA LEU A 348 -1.17 11.32 -1.22
C LEU A 348 -1.45 10.17 -2.18
N ALA A 349 -0.59 9.14 -2.16
CA ALA A 349 -0.71 7.97 -3.03
C ALA A 349 -1.77 6.96 -2.53
N GLY A 350 -2.23 7.08 -1.29
CA GLY A 350 -3.24 6.20 -0.70
C GLY A 350 -4.69 6.61 -1.00
N HIS A 351 -4.91 7.60 -1.87
CA HIS A 351 -6.26 8.05 -2.24
C HIS A 351 -6.97 7.06 -3.16
N TYR A 352 -8.24 6.79 -2.88
CA TYR A 352 -9.20 6.12 -3.76
C TYR A 352 -10.64 6.47 -3.37
N ASP A 353 -11.58 6.34 -4.32
CA ASP A 353 -13.01 6.60 -4.08
C ASP A 353 -13.75 5.33 -3.59
N PHE A 354 -13.34 4.15 -4.08
CA PHE A 354 -13.84 2.83 -3.69
C PHE A 354 -12.68 1.88 -3.48
N ASP A 355 -12.81 1.00 -2.51
CA ASP A 355 -11.85 -0.09 -2.32
C ASP A 355 -11.94 -1.17 -3.42
N ASP A 356 -11.14 -2.21 -3.34
CA ASP A 356 -11.10 -3.25 -4.37
C ASP A 356 -12.20 -4.32 -4.21
N GLU A 357 -13.08 -4.15 -3.22
CA GLU A 357 -14.31 -4.92 -3.04
C GLU A 357 -15.58 -4.12 -3.41
N GLY A 358 -15.41 -2.87 -3.83
CA GLY A 358 -16.50 -1.99 -4.25
C GLY A 358 -17.16 -1.22 -3.10
N VAL A 359 -16.57 -1.20 -1.94
CA VAL A 359 -17.05 -0.42 -0.79
C VAL A 359 -16.53 1.01 -0.89
N PRO A 360 -17.38 2.05 -0.69
CA PRO A 360 -16.92 3.43 -0.68
C PRO A 360 -15.81 3.67 0.34
N ALA A 361 -14.77 4.39 -0.08
CA ALA A 361 -13.70 4.82 0.82
C ALA A 361 -14.24 5.67 1.97
N ALA A 362 -13.76 5.43 3.18
CA ALA A 362 -14.16 6.19 4.35
C ALA A 362 -12.98 6.48 5.26
N ARG A 363 -13.03 7.65 5.92
CA ARG A 363 -12.07 7.96 6.99
C ARG A 363 -12.36 7.10 8.21
N VAL A 364 -11.38 6.32 8.65
CA VAL A 364 -11.47 5.47 9.84
C VAL A 364 -10.57 6.02 10.95
N VAL A 365 -11.15 6.40 12.08
CA VAL A 365 -10.40 6.74 13.30
C VAL A 365 -10.02 5.42 13.98
N ALA A 366 -8.80 4.98 13.78
CA ALA A 366 -8.29 3.73 14.34
C ALA A 366 -7.91 3.88 15.81
N VAL A 367 -7.25 5.00 16.17
CA VAL A 367 -6.87 5.33 17.55
C VAL A 367 -7.32 6.76 17.86
N GLU A 368 -8.04 6.93 18.94
CA GLU A 368 -8.51 8.23 19.43
C GLU A 368 -7.96 8.51 20.82
N ASN A 369 -7.19 9.58 20.97
CA ASN A 369 -6.56 9.95 22.25
C ASN A 369 -5.86 8.76 22.93
N GLY A 370 -5.07 8.05 22.15
CA GLY A 370 -4.33 6.85 22.58
C GLY A 370 -5.13 5.55 22.63
N VAL A 371 -6.46 5.61 22.56
CA VAL A 371 -7.36 4.46 22.73
C VAL A 371 -7.68 3.83 21.37
N LEU A 372 -7.44 2.54 21.21
CA LEU A 372 -7.80 1.78 20.00
C LEU A 372 -9.32 1.72 19.86
N LYS A 373 -9.85 2.15 18.72
CA LYS A 373 -11.28 2.19 18.41
C LYS A 373 -11.70 1.28 17.27
N ASN A 374 -10.90 1.22 16.20
CA ASN A 374 -11.25 0.53 14.98
C ASN A 374 -10.04 -0.18 14.37
N PHE A 375 -10.36 -1.12 13.48
CA PHE A 375 -9.43 -1.72 12.53
C PHE A 375 -9.76 -1.28 11.10
N LEU A 376 -8.81 -1.48 10.18
CA LEU A 376 -9.00 -1.30 8.74
C LEU A 376 -9.63 -2.58 8.18
N MET A 377 -10.91 -2.50 7.78
CA MET A 377 -11.74 -3.65 7.48
C MET A 377 -11.96 -3.81 5.97
N SER A 378 -11.73 -5.01 5.47
CA SER A 378 -12.29 -5.54 4.23
C SER A 378 -13.67 -6.15 4.49
N ARG A 379 -14.25 -6.79 3.49
CA ARG A 379 -15.50 -7.56 3.63
C ARG A 379 -15.34 -8.88 4.40
N MET A 380 -14.18 -9.08 5.04
CA MET A 380 -13.94 -10.17 6.01
C MET A 380 -14.22 -9.65 7.43
N PRO A 381 -15.35 -10.00 8.05
CA PRO A 381 -15.67 -9.61 9.43
C PRO A 381 -14.70 -10.23 10.44
N ILE A 382 -14.52 -9.52 11.54
CA ILE A 382 -13.83 -10.00 12.74
C ILE A 382 -14.68 -9.72 13.97
N LYS A 383 -14.32 -10.29 15.11
CA LYS A 383 -15.04 -10.11 16.38
C LYS A 383 -15.29 -8.62 16.68
N ASN A 384 -16.57 -8.27 16.86
CA ASN A 384 -17.08 -6.92 17.09
C ASN A 384 -17.04 -5.95 15.90
N PHE A 385 -16.56 -6.37 14.72
CA PHE A 385 -16.52 -5.56 13.49
C PHE A 385 -17.11 -6.39 12.35
N SER A 386 -18.39 -6.17 12.05
CA SER A 386 -19.19 -7.04 11.19
C SER A 386 -19.23 -6.63 9.72
N THR A 387 -18.76 -5.43 9.37
CA THR A 387 -18.84 -4.87 8.02
C THR A 387 -17.51 -4.28 7.57
N SER A 388 -17.32 -4.14 6.25
CA SER A 388 -16.23 -3.38 5.69
C SER A 388 -16.34 -1.89 6.07
N ASN A 389 -15.20 -1.20 6.10
CA ASN A 389 -15.13 0.25 6.21
C ASN A 389 -14.34 0.89 5.05
N GLY A 390 -14.35 0.21 3.90
CA GLY A 390 -13.76 0.72 2.67
C GLY A 390 -12.24 0.62 2.62
N HIS A 391 -11.66 -0.38 3.29
CA HIS A 391 -10.21 -0.63 3.31
C HIS A 391 -9.84 -2.00 2.73
N GLY A 392 -10.73 -2.65 1.99
CA GLY A 392 -10.47 -3.91 1.28
C GLY A 392 -9.58 -3.67 0.07
N ARG A 393 -8.27 -3.84 0.19
CA ARG A 393 -7.30 -3.59 -0.88
C ARG A 393 -6.55 -4.85 -1.29
N ARG A 394 -6.21 -4.94 -2.56
CA ARG A 394 -5.48 -6.07 -3.13
C ARG A 394 -4.44 -5.65 -4.17
N GLN A 395 -3.51 -6.51 -4.41
CA GLN A 395 -2.75 -6.54 -5.66
C GLN A 395 -3.44 -7.53 -6.62
N PRO A 396 -3.40 -7.32 -7.96
CA PRO A 396 -3.92 -8.29 -8.92
C PRO A 396 -3.38 -9.70 -8.66
N GLY A 397 -4.26 -10.70 -8.68
CA GLY A 397 -3.95 -12.09 -8.35
C GLY A 397 -4.05 -12.48 -6.88
N LEU A 398 -4.39 -11.56 -5.98
CA LEU A 398 -4.60 -11.84 -4.56
C LEU A 398 -5.99 -11.39 -4.11
N MET A 399 -6.56 -12.07 -3.12
CA MET A 399 -7.80 -11.63 -2.47
C MET A 399 -7.63 -10.30 -1.74
N PRO A 400 -8.67 -9.45 -1.76
CA PRO A 400 -8.71 -8.24 -0.94
C PRO A 400 -8.56 -8.54 0.55
N THR A 401 -7.94 -7.62 1.26
CA THR A 401 -7.80 -7.68 2.72
C THR A 401 -7.72 -6.27 3.28
N GLY A 402 -7.95 -6.08 4.58
CA GLY A 402 -7.81 -4.79 5.21
C GLY A 402 -6.38 -4.26 5.08
N ARG A 403 -6.21 -3.09 4.46
CA ARG A 403 -4.91 -2.44 4.21
C ARG A 403 -4.97 -0.95 4.47
N GLN A 404 -3.81 -0.36 4.74
CA GLN A 404 -3.66 1.08 4.89
C GLN A 404 -3.88 1.80 3.56
N GLY A 405 -4.60 2.91 3.60
CA GLY A 405 -4.66 3.93 2.56
C GLY A 405 -3.71 5.08 2.89
N ASN A 406 -4.23 6.14 3.53
CA ASN A 406 -3.42 7.24 4.03
C ASN A 406 -3.44 7.23 5.56
N LEU A 407 -2.43 6.63 6.18
CA LEU A 407 -2.29 6.59 7.65
C LEU A 407 -1.79 7.94 8.17
N ILE A 408 -2.63 8.64 8.94
CA ILE A 408 -2.38 9.99 9.43
C ILE A 408 -2.31 9.97 10.95
N VAL A 409 -1.17 10.39 11.49
CA VAL A 409 -0.95 10.54 12.92
C VAL A 409 -1.07 12.01 13.29
N THR A 410 -1.88 12.29 14.30
CA THR A 410 -2.05 13.65 14.86
C THR A 410 -1.69 13.67 16.34
N SER A 411 -1.20 14.80 16.81
CA SER A 411 -0.79 14.97 18.20
C SER A 411 -1.34 16.28 18.80
N THR A 412 -1.68 16.26 20.07
CA THR A 412 -2.03 17.44 20.87
C THR A 412 -0.85 17.95 21.72
N ASN A 413 0.28 17.23 21.73
CA ASN A 413 1.50 17.59 22.45
C ASN A 413 2.65 17.83 21.48
N THR A 414 2.58 18.96 20.76
CA THR A 414 3.54 19.33 19.71
C THR A 414 4.39 20.51 20.14
N VAL A 415 5.63 20.53 19.65
CA VAL A 415 6.54 21.66 19.76
C VAL A 415 7.16 21.98 18.40
N LYS A 416 7.82 23.13 18.28
CA LYS A 416 8.58 23.47 17.04
C LYS A 416 9.81 22.56 16.92
N ASP A 417 10.29 22.32 15.71
CA ASP A 417 11.48 21.50 15.45
C ASP A 417 12.72 21.96 16.27
N SER A 418 12.92 23.27 16.43
CA SER A 418 13.99 23.81 17.26
C SER A 418 13.84 23.43 18.74
N GLU A 419 12.62 23.52 19.27
CA GLU A 419 12.33 23.15 20.66
C GLU A 419 12.37 21.63 20.85
N LEU A 420 12.00 20.85 19.83
CA LEU A 420 12.05 19.38 19.87
C LEU A 420 13.48 18.91 20.13
N ARG A 421 14.47 19.51 19.46
CA ARG A 421 15.88 19.23 19.68
C ARG A 421 16.31 19.53 21.12
N GLU A 422 15.91 20.68 21.66
CA GLU A 422 16.21 21.05 23.06
C GLU A 422 15.59 20.05 24.05
N LYS A 423 14.34 19.68 23.84
CA LYS A 423 13.63 18.66 24.65
C LYS A 423 14.29 17.30 24.54
N PHE A 424 14.77 16.93 23.36
CA PHE A 424 15.51 15.70 23.15
C PHE A 424 16.81 15.66 23.96
N VAL A 425 17.61 16.74 23.94
CA VAL A 425 18.82 16.87 24.77
C VAL A 425 18.47 16.80 26.25
N ALA A 426 17.38 17.40 26.68
CA ALA A 426 16.91 17.32 28.06
C ALA A 426 16.55 15.87 28.47
N GLU A 427 15.90 15.11 27.58
CA GLU A 427 15.57 13.71 27.82
C GLU A 427 16.82 12.82 27.89
N ILE A 428 17.84 13.08 27.03
CA ILE A 428 19.13 12.41 27.08
C ILE A 428 19.77 12.59 28.48
N LYS A 429 19.79 13.83 28.97
CA LYS A 429 20.34 14.17 30.32
C LYS A 429 19.54 13.49 31.43
N LYS A 430 18.20 13.53 31.34
CA LYS A 430 17.31 12.91 32.34
C LYS A 430 17.53 11.41 32.44
N GLN A 431 17.81 10.73 31.32
CA GLN A 431 18.12 9.30 31.31
C GLN A 431 19.61 8.99 31.64
N GLY A 432 20.43 10.00 31.94
CA GLY A 432 21.85 9.83 32.26
C GLY A 432 22.68 9.28 31.11
N LYS A 433 22.25 9.51 29.86
CA LYS A 433 22.96 9.04 28.66
C LYS A 433 23.93 10.10 28.15
N PRO A 434 25.10 9.71 27.59
CA PRO A 434 26.02 10.66 27.00
C PRO A 434 25.51 11.27 25.68
N TYR A 435 24.68 10.54 24.97
CA TYR A 435 24.04 10.95 23.71
C TYR A 435 22.67 10.28 23.53
N GLY A 436 21.90 10.77 22.55
CA GLY A 436 20.73 10.13 21.97
C GLY A 436 20.92 9.94 20.46
N LEU A 437 20.09 9.12 19.83
CA LEU A 437 20.14 8.90 18.38
C LEU A 437 19.06 9.70 17.67
N TYR A 438 19.46 10.46 16.65
CA TYR A 438 18.57 11.13 15.72
C TYR A 438 18.57 10.39 14.40
N PHE A 439 17.40 9.91 14.00
CA PHE A 439 17.14 9.22 12.75
C PHE A 439 16.62 10.24 11.74
N ASP A 440 17.53 10.73 10.91
CA ASP A 440 17.22 11.77 9.92
C ASP A 440 16.54 11.21 8.68
N ASP A 441 16.98 10.03 8.22
CA ASP A 441 16.40 9.38 7.05
C ASP A 441 16.38 7.86 7.18
N ILE A 442 15.36 7.25 6.55
CA ILE A 442 15.07 5.82 6.61
C ILE A 442 14.79 5.32 5.18
N GLN A 443 15.36 4.17 4.83
CA GLN A 443 15.11 3.51 3.56
C GLN A 443 13.76 2.79 3.54
N GLY A 444 13.39 2.15 4.63
CA GLY A 444 12.19 1.34 4.75
C GLY A 444 12.19 0.55 6.07
N GLY A 445 11.33 -0.44 6.14
CA GLY A 445 11.22 -1.30 7.29
C GLY A 445 10.46 -2.57 6.96
N PHE A 446 10.33 -3.43 7.96
CA PHE A 446 9.41 -4.56 7.93
C PHE A 446 8.96 -4.91 9.35
N THR A 447 7.83 -5.58 9.43
CA THR A 447 7.27 -6.04 10.70
C THR A 447 6.96 -7.53 10.64
N LEU A 448 7.31 -8.23 11.70
CA LEU A 448 6.94 -9.63 11.89
C LEU A 448 5.63 -9.66 12.67
N THR A 449 4.56 -10.06 12.00
CA THR A 449 3.23 -10.19 12.57
C THR A 449 2.83 -11.63 12.82
N GLY A 450 3.54 -12.59 12.24
CA GLY A 450 3.26 -14.02 12.37
C GLY A 450 3.43 -14.54 13.79
N ARG A 451 2.55 -15.46 14.22
CA ARG A 451 2.55 -16.05 15.57
C ARG A 451 3.77 -16.92 15.88
N ALA A 452 4.33 -17.54 14.84
CA ALA A 452 5.50 -18.43 14.98
C ALA A 452 6.83 -17.69 15.18
N SER A 453 6.84 -16.36 15.06
CA SER A 453 8.02 -15.52 15.23
C SER A 453 7.82 -14.47 16.34
N PRO A 454 8.91 -13.96 16.96
CA PRO A 454 8.79 -12.84 17.87
C PRO A 454 8.06 -11.67 17.22
N GLN A 455 7.08 -11.09 17.93
CA GLN A 455 6.40 -9.88 17.48
C GLN A 455 7.37 -8.71 17.53
N ALA A 456 8.10 -8.50 16.44
CA ALA A 456 9.12 -7.50 16.31
C ALA A 456 8.92 -6.65 15.06
N PHE A 457 9.52 -5.49 15.05
CA PHE A 457 9.68 -4.68 13.84
C PHE A 457 11.15 -4.32 13.69
N GLN A 458 11.54 -4.06 12.45
CA GLN A 458 12.84 -3.51 12.12
C GLN A 458 12.62 -2.34 11.16
N VAL A 459 13.27 -1.22 11.43
CA VAL A 459 13.34 -0.08 10.53
C VAL A 459 14.80 0.11 10.15
N ILE A 460 15.05 0.36 8.88
CA ILE A 460 16.41 0.42 8.29
C ILE A 460 16.76 1.88 8.04
N PRO A 461 17.41 2.55 9.00
CA PRO A 461 17.86 3.92 8.83
C PRO A 461 19.04 4.00 7.88
N VAL A 462 19.13 5.12 7.17
CA VAL A 462 20.26 5.42 6.27
C VAL A 462 21.09 6.61 6.73
N MET A 463 20.51 7.52 7.51
CA MET A 463 21.23 8.67 8.11
C MET A 463 20.89 8.73 9.59
N VAL A 464 21.89 8.49 10.45
CA VAL A 464 21.74 8.49 11.90
C VAL A 464 22.83 9.32 12.55
N TYR A 465 22.46 10.15 13.50
CA TYR A 465 23.38 11.01 14.21
C TYR A 465 23.34 10.75 15.72
N ARG A 466 24.50 10.75 16.38
CA ARG A 466 24.60 10.92 17.84
C ARG A 466 24.45 12.39 18.17
N LEU A 467 23.44 12.75 18.95
CA LEU A 467 23.28 14.09 19.52
C LEU A 467 23.74 14.03 20.98
N TYR A 468 24.75 14.82 21.32
CA TYR A 468 25.40 14.74 22.61
C TYR A 468 24.76 15.63 23.68
N ALA A 469 24.71 15.13 24.93
CA ALA A 469 24.14 15.84 26.06
C ALA A 469 24.97 17.07 26.48
N ASP A 470 26.27 17.11 26.18
CA ASP A 470 27.20 18.18 26.52
C ASP A 470 27.26 19.32 25.47
N GLY A 471 26.51 19.19 24.37
CA GLY A 471 26.41 20.22 23.32
C GLY A 471 27.54 20.23 22.29
N ARG A 472 28.42 19.22 22.30
CA ARG A 472 29.39 19.05 21.20
C ARG A 472 28.65 18.80 19.88
N PRO A 473 29.31 18.99 18.71
CA PRO A 473 28.71 18.75 17.41
C PRO A 473 28.14 17.34 17.25
N ASP A 474 27.06 17.22 16.48
CA ASP A 474 26.46 15.94 16.12
C ASP A 474 27.45 15.09 15.35
N GLU A 475 27.43 13.80 15.59
CA GLU A 475 28.30 12.84 14.94
C GLU A 475 27.47 11.88 14.08
N LEU A 476 27.72 11.86 12.76
CA LEU A 476 27.15 10.85 11.88
C LEU A 476 27.70 9.48 12.25
N VAL A 477 26.81 8.46 12.30
CA VAL A 477 27.17 7.06 12.57
C VAL A 477 26.52 6.15 11.55
N ARG A 478 27.05 4.93 11.38
CA ARG A 478 26.55 3.93 10.44
C ARG A 478 26.30 2.58 11.10
N GLY A 479 25.59 1.69 10.41
CA GLY A 479 25.31 0.33 10.88
C GLY A 479 24.29 0.29 12.02
N VAL A 480 23.25 1.14 11.95
CA VAL A 480 22.19 1.22 12.95
C VAL A 480 20.89 0.69 12.37
N ASP A 481 20.27 -0.24 13.08
CA ASP A 481 18.89 -0.67 12.84
C ASP A 481 18.02 -0.33 14.07
N ILE A 482 16.78 0.06 13.84
CA ILE A 482 15.80 0.20 14.92
C ILE A 482 15.05 -1.14 15.04
N VAL A 483 15.22 -1.80 16.18
CA VAL A 483 14.54 -3.06 16.50
C VAL A 483 13.78 -2.93 17.81
N GLY A 484 12.57 -3.42 17.87
CA GLY A 484 11.78 -3.35 19.11
C GLY A 484 10.50 -4.15 19.07
N THR A 485 9.79 -4.13 20.20
CA THR A 485 8.44 -4.68 20.29
C THR A 485 7.42 -3.56 20.17
N PRO A 486 6.33 -3.77 19.42
CA PRO A 486 5.40 -2.71 19.05
C PRO A 486 4.85 -1.91 20.24
N LEU A 487 4.18 -2.57 21.17
CA LEU A 487 3.51 -1.89 22.29
C LEU A 487 4.49 -1.11 23.19
N LEU A 488 5.68 -1.65 23.44
CA LEU A 488 6.67 -0.95 24.25
C LEU A 488 7.17 0.31 23.55
N SER A 489 7.47 0.21 22.26
CA SER A 489 7.96 1.34 21.48
C SER A 489 6.91 2.45 21.35
N LEU A 490 5.65 2.09 21.09
CA LEU A 490 4.55 3.04 20.99
C LEU A 490 4.26 3.77 22.31
N ASN A 491 4.26 3.06 23.43
CA ASN A 491 3.97 3.64 24.75
C ASN A 491 5.08 4.57 25.27
N ASN A 492 6.29 4.47 24.70
CA ASN A 492 7.44 5.31 25.10
C ASN A 492 7.57 6.60 24.28
N ILE A 493 6.62 6.92 23.40
CA ILE A 493 6.60 8.21 22.70
C ILE A 493 6.25 9.29 23.73
N VAL A 494 7.12 10.29 23.89
CA VAL A 494 6.97 11.33 24.93
C VAL A 494 6.56 12.70 24.40
N LEU A 495 6.87 12.97 23.14
CA LEU A 495 6.65 14.29 22.52
C LEU A 495 6.70 14.20 21.00
N THR A 496 6.02 15.13 20.32
CA THR A 496 6.07 15.30 18.86
C THR A 496 6.29 16.77 18.48
#